data_081685a1af1f8945f28be0c2ed7f1e9e
#
_entry.id   081685a1af1f8945f28be0c2ed7f1e9e
#
_cell.length_a   1.000
_cell.length_b   1.000
_cell.length_c   1.000
_cell.angle_alpha   90.00
_cell.angle_beta   90.00
_cell.angle_gamma   90.00
#
_symmetry.space_group_name_H-M   'P 1'
#
loop_
_entity.id
_entity.type
_entity.pdbx_description
1 polymer ?
#
loop_
_entity_poly.entity_id
_entity_poly.type
_entity_poly.pdbx_seq_one_letter_code
_entity_poly.pdbx_strand_id
1 'polypeptide(L)'
;MTAVGRRQWAGGRGGQVVVGSLVALMVLCSASAFAQDRLPPIPADKLTEAQKKAAAEFLVERKQEVFGPFVPLSRSPQLMINAARMGTYLRFGNSLPRDVSEFAILLVSRRWTQQYEWYVHAADGKTAGLSDAIIQAVADGRRPEGMSDGMEIVYDFSNELNDFHSVTDRTYARMVAKYGEQGMMDLVGLNGYYSMISMVLNVGRTSLPPGNTPALKPFPK
;
A
#
# COMPACT_ATOMS: atom_id res chain seq x y z
N MET A 1 -79.33 -48.06 -36.94
CA MET A 1 -80.22 -47.15 -37.72
C MET A 1 -79.47 -45.82 -37.84
N THR A 2 -79.21 -45.50 -39.14
CA THR A 2 -79.04 -44.20 -39.78
C THR A 2 -77.93 -43.29 -39.24
N ALA A 3 -76.89 -43.17 -39.96
CA ALA A 3 -76.58 -42.56 -41.25
C ALA A 3 -76.19 -41.06 -41.16
N VAL A 4 -75.00 -40.79 -41.65
CA VAL A 4 -74.60 -39.75 -42.62
C VAL A 4 -74.35 -38.33 -42.12
N GLY A 5 -73.16 -37.88 -42.54
CA GLY A 5 -72.85 -36.48 -42.70
C GLY A 5 -71.43 -36.11 -42.82
N ARG A 6 -70.75 -36.42 -43.98
CA ARG A 6 -69.51 -35.84 -44.42
C ARG A 6 -69.67 -34.36 -44.68
N ARG A 7 -68.70 -33.56 -44.29
CA ARG A 7 -68.29 -32.43 -45.10
C ARG A 7 -66.78 -32.12 -44.84
N GLN A 8 -65.97 -32.28 -45.88
CA GLN A 8 -64.66 -31.72 -46.05
C GLN A 8 -64.78 -30.20 -46.27
N TRP A 9 -63.91 -29.47 -45.67
CA TRP A 9 -63.45 -28.21 -46.27
C TRP A 9 -61.98 -28.01 -46.04
N ALA A 10 -61.31 -27.56 -47.09
CA ALA A 10 -59.89 -27.44 -47.29
C ALA A 10 -59.28 -26.15 -46.72
N GLY A 11 -58.00 -26.21 -46.42
CA GLY A 11 -57.06 -25.16 -46.80
C GLY A 11 -56.96 -23.97 -45.88
N GLY A 12 -55.91 -23.93 -45.09
CA GLY A 12 -55.43 -22.73 -44.44
C GLY A 12 -53.94 -22.87 -44.17
N ARG A 13 -53.10 -22.25 -45.03
CA ARG A 13 -51.64 -22.15 -44.87
C ARG A 13 -51.34 -21.44 -43.55
N GLY A 14 -50.84 -22.17 -42.57
CA GLY A 14 -50.32 -21.61 -41.32
C GLY A 14 -48.91 -21.13 -41.51
N GLY A 15 -48.71 -19.82 -41.50
CA GLY A 15 -47.38 -19.24 -41.48
C GLY A 15 -46.67 -19.57 -40.16
N GLN A 16 -45.49 -20.14 -40.30
CA GLN A 16 -44.58 -20.29 -39.17
C GLN A 16 -44.05 -18.93 -38.75
N VAL A 17 -44.48 -18.47 -37.56
CA VAL A 17 -43.88 -17.33 -36.87
C VAL A 17 -42.57 -17.84 -36.23
N VAL A 18 -41.47 -17.53 -36.85
CA VAL A 18 -40.16 -17.73 -36.28
C VAL A 18 -39.98 -16.61 -35.25
N VAL A 19 -40.21 -16.93 -33.98
CA VAL A 19 -39.82 -16.06 -32.86
C VAL A 19 -38.32 -16.15 -32.71
N GLY A 20 -37.62 -15.24 -33.35
CA GLY A 20 -36.18 -15.05 -33.14
C GLY A 20 -35.93 -14.54 -31.72
N SER A 21 -35.52 -15.42 -30.81
CA SER A 21 -34.99 -15.03 -29.52
C SER A 21 -33.64 -14.33 -29.73
N LEU A 22 -33.67 -12.99 -29.70
CA LEU A 22 -32.47 -12.16 -29.55
C LEU A 22 -31.97 -12.34 -28.10
N VAL A 23 -31.06 -13.31 -27.92
CA VAL A 23 -30.24 -13.38 -26.70
C VAL A 23 -29.21 -12.25 -26.79
N ALA A 24 -29.51 -11.11 -26.20
CA ALA A 24 -28.55 -10.04 -26.00
C ALA A 24 -27.50 -10.55 -25.00
N LEU A 25 -26.35 -10.98 -25.51
CA LEU A 25 -25.17 -11.33 -24.74
C LEU A 25 -24.61 -10.03 -24.13
N MET A 26 -25.09 -9.65 -22.94
CA MET A 26 -24.44 -8.63 -22.13
C MET A 26 -23.06 -9.18 -21.71
N VAL A 27 -22.04 -8.85 -22.46
CA VAL A 27 -20.65 -8.98 -22.00
C VAL A 27 -20.47 -7.97 -20.90
N LEU A 28 -20.66 -8.43 -19.65
CA LEU A 28 -20.20 -7.71 -18.47
C LEU A 28 -18.67 -7.67 -18.54
N CYS A 29 -18.12 -6.62 -19.17
CA CYS A 29 -16.74 -6.23 -18.95
C CYS A 29 -16.61 -5.90 -17.46
N SER A 30 -16.22 -6.91 -16.67
CA SER A 30 -15.70 -6.68 -15.34
C SER A 30 -14.37 -5.95 -15.50
N ALA A 31 -14.42 -4.64 -15.78
CA ALA A 31 -13.29 -3.78 -15.56
C ALA A 31 -12.96 -3.94 -14.08
N SER A 32 -11.82 -4.58 -13.80
CA SER A 32 -11.21 -4.51 -12.47
C SER A 32 -11.05 -3.02 -12.17
N ALA A 33 -12.01 -2.45 -11.48
CA ALA A 33 -11.95 -1.09 -11.01
C ALA A 33 -10.80 -1.06 -9.98
N PHE A 34 -9.59 -0.80 -10.46
CA PHE A 34 -8.55 -0.32 -9.57
C PHE A 34 -9.16 0.89 -8.88
N ALA A 35 -9.28 0.83 -7.57
CA ALA A 35 -9.93 1.89 -6.82
C ALA A 35 -9.19 3.19 -7.13
N GLN A 36 -9.88 4.14 -7.77
CA GLN A 36 -9.33 5.44 -8.15
C GLN A 36 -8.77 6.13 -6.90
N ASP A 37 -7.61 6.77 -7.03
CA ASP A 37 -7.03 7.59 -5.98
C ASP A 37 -8.06 8.60 -5.46
N ARG A 38 -8.30 8.59 -4.15
CA ARG A 38 -9.22 9.57 -3.51
C ARG A 38 -8.63 10.96 -3.48
N LEU A 39 -7.31 11.05 -3.43
CA LEU A 39 -6.55 12.27 -3.27
C LEU A 39 -5.47 12.37 -4.38
N PRO A 40 -5.88 12.46 -5.66
CA PRO A 40 -4.94 12.59 -6.79
C PRO A 40 -4.19 13.93 -6.71
N PRO A 41 -3.16 14.15 -7.53
CA PRO A 41 -2.48 15.42 -7.61
C PRO A 41 -3.47 16.59 -7.79
N ILE A 42 -3.26 17.68 -7.06
CA ILE A 42 -4.07 18.89 -7.21
C ILE A 42 -3.63 19.59 -8.52
N PRO A 43 -4.55 19.90 -9.45
CA PRO A 43 -4.21 20.65 -10.65
C PRO A 43 -3.49 21.97 -10.30
N ALA A 44 -2.50 22.35 -11.10
CA ALA A 44 -1.63 23.48 -10.81
C ALA A 44 -2.40 24.81 -10.66
N ASP A 45 -3.47 24.99 -11.45
CA ASP A 45 -4.37 26.13 -11.41
C ASP A 45 -5.27 26.19 -10.17
N LYS A 46 -5.37 25.07 -9.43
CA LYS A 46 -6.18 24.95 -8.20
C LYS A 46 -5.34 24.96 -6.92
N LEU A 47 -4.03 25.06 -7.03
CA LEU A 47 -3.16 25.15 -5.86
C LEU A 47 -3.33 26.50 -5.17
N THR A 48 -3.52 26.46 -3.85
CA THR A 48 -3.43 27.66 -3.00
C THR A 48 -1.98 28.14 -2.92
N GLU A 49 -1.77 29.42 -2.55
CA GLU A 49 -0.42 29.96 -2.37
C GLU A 49 0.39 29.19 -1.32
N ALA A 50 -0.27 28.72 -0.25
CA ALA A 50 0.38 27.88 0.75
C ALA A 50 0.86 26.54 0.17
N GLN A 51 0.07 25.93 -0.71
CA GLN A 51 0.44 24.67 -1.38
C GLN A 51 1.57 24.88 -2.39
N LYS A 52 1.54 25.96 -3.16
CA LYS A 52 2.62 26.31 -4.09
C LYS A 52 3.93 26.54 -3.34
N LYS A 53 3.89 27.31 -2.23
CA LYS A 53 5.06 27.54 -1.38
C LYS A 53 5.62 26.24 -0.82
N ALA A 54 4.76 25.37 -0.29
CA ALA A 54 5.19 24.09 0.25
C ALA A 54 5.75 23.13 -0.82
N ALA A 55 5.18 23.14 -2.03
CA ALA A 55 5.72 22.34 -3.14
C ALA A 55 7.12 22.82 -3.55
N ALA A 56 7.35 24.13 -3.60
CA ALA A 56 8.68 24.71 -3.87
C ALA A 56 9.69 24.35 -2.77
N GLU A 57 9.28 24.41 -1.50
CA GLU A 57 10.11 24.02 -0.36
C GLU A 57 10.42 22.51 -0.39
N PHE A 58 9.43 21.68 -0.74
CA PHE A 58 9.60 20.24 -0.91
C PHE A 58 10.64 19.91 -2.00
N LEU A 59 10.56 20.62 -3.14
CA LEU A 59 11.53 20.45 -4.24
C LEU A 59 12.97 20.76 -3.78
N VAL A 60 13.16 21.78 -2.95
CA VAL A 60 14.47 22.10 -2.37
C VAL A 60 14.93 21.01 -1.42
N GLU A 61 14.06 20.53 -0.55
CA GLU A 61 14.35 19.51 0.46
C GLU A 61 14.64 18.13 -0.17
N ARG A 62 13.79 17.70 -1.11
CA ARG A 62 13.81 16.33 -1.64
C ARG A 62 14.46 16.21 -3.02
N LYS A 63 14.83 17.31 -3.65
CA LYS A 63 15.42 17.39 -5.02
C LYS A 63 14.53 16.75 -6.10
N GLN A 64 13.24 16.71 -5.88
CA GLN A 64 12.24 16.16 -6.80
C GLN A 64 10.86 16.76 -6.52
N GLU A 65 9.97 16.72 -7.51
CA GLU A 65 8.58 17.14 -7.37
C GLU A 65 7.81 16.32 -6.33
N VAL A 66 6.67 16.83 -5.89
CA VAL A 66 5.80 16.14 -4.92
C VAL A 66 5.34 14.80 -5.48
N PHE A 67 5.63 13.72 -4.77
CA PHE A 67 5.37 12.34 -5.21
C PHE A 67 4.82 11.47 -4.08
N GLY A 68 4.30 10.29 -4.42
CA GLY A 68 3.92 9.22 -3.48
C GLY A 68 3.04 9.74 -2.33
N PRO A 69 3.45 9.49 -1.07
CA PRO A 69 2.67 9.89 0.10
C PRO A 69 2.52 11.41 0.25
N PHE A 70 3.40 12.18 -0.37
CA PHE A 70 3.35 13.64 -0.29
C PHE A 70 2.27 14.24 -1.19
N VAL A 71 1.79 13.50 -2.19
CA VAL A 71 0.66 13.94 -3.03
C VAL A 71 -0.61 14.13 -2.18
N PRO A 72 -1.11 13.14 -1.42
CA PRO A 72 -2.21 13.39 -0.49
C PRO A 72 -1.88 14.38 0.62
N LEU A 73 -0.64 14.38 1.15
CA LEU A 73 -0.20 15.31 2.18
C LEU A 73 -0.17 16.78 1.72
N SER A 74 -0.07 17.07 0.42
CA SER A 74 -0.09 18.45 -0.11
C SER A 74 -1.33 19.23 0.27
N ARG A 75 -2.40 18.55 0.69
CA ARG A 75 -3.63 19.20 1.22
C ARG A 75 -3.46 19.78 2.61
N SER A 76 -2.38 19.40 3.30
CA SER A 76 -1.92 19.99 4.56
C SER A 76 -0.45 20.43 4.39
N PRO A 77 -0.19 21.61 3.78
CA PRO A 77 1.15 22.01 3.36
C PRO A 77 2.21 21.93 4.45
N GLN A 78 1.87 22.40 5.65
CA GLN A 78 2.80 22.39 6.78
C GLN A 78 3.11 20.96 7.26
N LEU A 79 2.09 20.06 7.28
CA LEU A 79 2.29 18.66 7.63
C LEU A 79 3.17 17.97 6.58
N MET A 80 2.95 18.25 5.30
CA MET A 80 3.77 17.72 4.21
C MET A 80 5.26 18.05 4.37
N ILE A 81 5.59 19.30 4.67
CA ILE A 81 6.99 19.72 4.83
C ILE A 81 7.61 19.12 6.09
N ASN A 82 6.89 19.10 7.21
CA ASN A 82 7.39 18.49 8.43
C ASN A 82 7.61 16.97 8.24
N ALA A 83 6.69 16.30 7.57
CA ALA A 83 6.83 14.89 7.22
C ALA A 83 8.01 14.65 6.25
N ALA A 84 8.22 15.52 5.27
CA ALA A 84 9.35 15.41 4.34
C ALA A 84 10.69 15.51 5.09
N ARG A 85 10.86 16.48 5.98
CA ARG A 85 12.07 16.67 6.78
C ARG A 85 12.32 15.48 7.72
N MET A 86 11.29 15.04 8.44
CA MET A 86 11.39 13.86 9.30
C MET A 86 11.77 12.62 8.49
N GLY A 87 11.14 12.42 7.33
CA GLY A 87 11.47 11.31 6.44
C GLY A 87 12.88 11.38 5.88
N THR A 88 13.41 12.56 5.57
CA THR A 88 14.81 12.74 5.16
C THR A 88 15.75 12.26 6.26
N TYR A 89 15.54 12.71 7.50
CA TYR A 89 16.35 12.28 8.65
C TYR A 89 16.26 10.76 8.86
N LEU A 90 15.04 10.21 8.96
CA LEU A 90 14.83 8.79 9.25
C LEU A 90 15.33 7.84 8.16
N ARG A 91 15.44 8.29 6.91
CA ARG A 91 15.98 7.47 5.81
C ARG A 91 17.50 7.57 5.65
N PHE A 92 18.07 8.73 5.91
CA PHE A 92 19.43 9.04 5.50
C PHE A 92 20.32 9.57 6.62
N GLY A 93 19.77 9.97 7.75
CA GLY A 93 20.47 10.58 8.86
C GLY A 93 20.31 9.88 10.22
N ASN A 94 19.50 8.82 10.31
CA ASN A 94 19.35 8.06 11.54
C ASN A 94 20.60 7.24 11.85
N SER A 95 20.73 6.80 13.10
CA SER A 95 21.93 6.12 13.60
C SER A 95 21.95 4.60 13.38
N LEU A 96 20.87 4.01 12.86
CA LEU A 96 20.79 2.57 12.60
C LEU A 96 21.47 2.21 11.28
N PRO A 97 22.04 1.01 11.14
CA PRO A 97 22.49 0.49 9.86
C PRO A 97 21.35 0.50 8.82
N ARG A 98 21.70 0.75 7.56
CA ARG A 98 20.70 0.92 6.50
C ARG A 98 19.82 -0.32 6.29
N ASP A 99 20.38 -1.51 6.30
CA ASP A 99 19.66 -2.77 6.20
C ASP A 99 18.64 -2.94 7.36
N VAL A 100 19.03 -2.56 8.56
CA VAL A 100 18.19 -2.59 9.76
C VAL A 100 17.05 -1.57 9.66
N SER A 101 17.34 -0.37 9.16
CA SER A 101 16.32 0.67 8.95
C SER A 101 15.29 0.24 7.90
N GLU A 102 15.74 -0.27 6.74
CA GLU A 102 14.84 -0.77 5.69
C GLU A 102 14.02 -1.98 6.18
N PHE A 103 14.63 -2.86 6.97
CA PHE A 103 13.92 -3.97 7.61
C PHE A 103 12.79 -3.49 8.52
N ALA A 104 13.05 -2.50 9.38
CA ALA A 104 12.03 -1.90 10.23
C ALA A 104 10.88 -1.27 9.41
N ILE A 105 11.21 -0.58 8.31
CA ILE A 105 10.21 -0.01 7.40
C ILE A 105 9.35 -1.09 6.77
N LEU A 106 9.94 -2.21 6.34
CA LEU A 106 9.18 -3.33 5.78
C LEU A 106 8.24 -3.97 6.79
N LEU A 107 8.63 -4.11 8.06
CA LEU A 107 7.75 -4.60 9.12
C LEU A 107 6.51 -3.72 9.27
N VAL A 108 6.69 -2.40 9.28
CA VAL A 108 5.58 -1.43 9.36
C VAL A 108 4.71 -1.50 8.09
N SER A 109 5.33 -1.47 6.92
CA SER A 109 4.62 -1.53 5.63
C SER A 109 3.75 -2.78 5.54
N ARG A 110 4.27 -3.94 5.98
CA ARG A 110 3.52 -5.20 6.04
C ARG A 110 2.36 -5.12 7.02
N ARG A 111 2.58 -4.57 8.20
CA ARG A 111 1.54 -4.42 9.22
C ARG A 111 0.34 -3.64 8.71
N TRP A 112 0.57 -2.55 7.97
CA TRP A 112 -0.45 -1.73 7.33
C TRP A 112 -0.93 -2.29 5.98
N THR A 113 -0.35 -3.41 5.50
CA THR A 113 -0.55 -3.95 4.14
C THR A 113 -0.43 -2.83 3.10
N GLN A 114 0.53 -1.92 3.32
CA GLN A 114 0.71 -0.74 2.48
C GLN A 114 1.58 -1.08 1.26
N GLN A 115 0.95 -1.11 0.09
CA GLN A 115 1.56 -1.59 -1.14
C GLN A 115 2.62 -0.63 -1.69
N TYR A 116 2.41 0.69 -1.59
CA TYR A 116 3.34 1.68 -2.12
C TYR A 116 4.65 1.71 -1.31
N GLU A 117 4.56 1.75 0.03
CA GLU A 117 5.73 1.68 0.90
C GLU A 117 6.48 0.35 0.71
N TRP A 118 5.75 -0.75 0.60
CA TRP A 118 6.35 -2.05 0.30
C TRP A 118 7.11 -2.05 -1.02
N TYR A 119 6.50 -1.51 -2.08
CA TYR A 119 7.11 -1.42 -3.41
C TYR A 119 8.44 -0.68 -3.38
N VAL A 120 8.48 0.47 -2.71
CA VAL A 120 9.71 1.28 -2.60
C VAL A 120 10.74 0.58 -1.72
N HIS A 121 10.35 0.19 -0.52
CA HIS A 121 11.29 -0.24 0.51
C HIS A 121 11.74 -1.69 0.37
N ALA A 122 11.01 -2.56 -0.34
CA ALA A 122 11.53 -3.88 -0.70
C ALA A 122 12.71 -3.79 -1.69
N ALA A 123 12.66 -2.85 -2.62
CA ALA A 123 13.76 -2.60 -3.54
C ALA A 123 14.97 -1.94 -2.82
N ASP A 124 14.69 -0.95 -1.97
CA ASP A 124 15.73 -0.28 -1.16
C ASP A 124 16.37 -1.26 -0.17
N GLY A 125 15.58 -2.14 0.44
CA GLY A 125 16.05 -3.20 1.35
C GLY A 125 16.99 -4.19 0.66
N LYS A 126 16.65 -4.63 -0.55
CA LYS A 126 17.58 -5.44 -1.37
C LYS A 126 18.89 -4.72 -1.61
N THR A 127 18.83 -3.46 -1.98
CA THR A 127 20.03 -2.63 -2.21
C THR A 127 20.83 -2.45 -0.92
N ALA A 128 20.17 -2.42 0.24
CA ALA A 128 20.81 -2.34 1.55
C ALA A 128 21.38 -3.69 2.04
N GLY A 129 21.11 -4.81 1.34
CA GLY A 129 21.66 -6.12 1.67
C GLY A 129 20.66 -7.11 2.29
N LEU A 130 19.37 -6.78 2.37
CA LEU A 130 18.36 -7.75 2.79
C LEU A 130 18.23 -8.88 1.75
N SER A 131 18.24 -10.12 2.21
CA SER A 131 18.00 -11.27 1.34
C SER A 131 16.54 -11.37 0.90
N ASP A 132 16.31 -11.95 -0.27
CA ASP A 132 14.95 -12.23 -0.75
C ASP A 132 14.15 -13.09 0.24
N ALA A 133 14.82 -14.02 0.93
CA ALA A 133 14.18 -14.88 1.94
C ALA A 133 13.65 -14.07 3.12
N ILE A 134 14.40 -13.10 3.61
CA ILE A 134 13.97 -12.19 4.69
C ILE A 134 12.79 -11.33 4.23
N ILE A 135 12.91 -10.69 3.06
CA ILE A 135 11.85 -9.84 2.49
C ILE A 135 10.56 -10.67 2.29
N GLN A 136 10.66 -11.88 1.72
CA GLN A 136 9.51 -12.73 1.50
C GLN A 136 8.86 -13.19 2.81
N ALA A 137 9.66 -13.55 3.82
CA ALA A 137 9.11 -13.93 5.13
C ALA A 137 8.32 -12.78 5.77
N VAL A 138 8.83 -11.53 5.69
CA VAL A 138 8.08 -10.35 6.14
C VAL A 138 6.81 -10.17 5.32
N ALA A 139 6.87 -10.31 3.98
CA ALA A 139 5.68 -10.21 3.11
C ALA A 139 4.59 -11.22 3.48
N ASP A 140 4.99 -12.41 3.91
CA ASP A 140 4.08 -13.48 4.36
C ASP A 140 3.57 -13.27 5.81
N GLY A 141 4.08 -12.27 6.53
CA GLY A 141 3.76 -12.03 7.93
C GLY A 141 4.38 -13.06 8.88
N ARG A 142 5.47 -13.70 8.47
CA ARG A 142 6.21 -14.68 9.26
C ARG A 142 7.49 -14.08 9.83
N ARG A 143 7.93 -14.61 10.97
CA ARG A 143 9.28 -14.31 11.47
C ARG A 143 10.31 -14.81 10.45
N PRO A 144 11.21 -13.93 9.94
CA PRO A 144 12.27 -14.38 9.05
C PRO A 144 13.28 -15.29 9.75
N GLU A 145 13.81 -16.26 9.02
CA GLU A 145 14.99 -17.01 9.41
C GLU A 145 16.25 -16.34 8.87
N GLY A 146 17.39 -16.56 9.52
CA GLY A 146 18.68 -16.01 9.09
C GLY A 146 18.84 -14.50 9.28
N MET A 147 18.03 -13.89 10.14
CA MET A 147 18.22 -12.51 10.56
C MET A 147 19.56 -12.34 11.30
N SER A 148 20.20 -11.19 11.12
CA SER A 148 21.30 -10.78 12.01
C SER A 148 20.77 -10.53 13.41
N ASP A 149 21.66 -10.60 14.42
CA ASP A 149 21.31 -10.28 15.81
C ASP A 149 20.64 -8.89 15.93
N GLY A 150 21.10 -7.92 15.15
CA GLY A 150 20.46 -6.59 15.10
C GLY A 150 19.06 -6.61 14.53
N MET A 151 18.81 -7.35 13.47
CA MET A 151 17.47 -7.50 12.90
C MET A 151 16.52 -8.24 13.84
N GLU A 152 17.01 -9.28 14.56
CA GLU A 152 16.18 -9.97 15.55
C GLU A 152 15.70 -9.03 16.66
N ILE A 153 16.60 -8.17 17.16
CA ILE A 153 16.25 -7.18 18.18
C ILE A 153 15.19 -6.21 17.64
N VAL A 154 15.39 -5.69 16.42
CA VAL A 154 14.45 -4.76 15.78
C VAL A 154 13.11 -5.43 15.47
N TYR A 155 13.11 -6.70 15.07
CA TYR A 155 11.89 -7.48 14.87
C TYR A 155 11.08 -7.58 16.17
N ASP A 156 11.73 -8.01 17.26
CA ASP A 156 11.08 -8.17 18.56
C ASP A 156 10.56 -6.81 19.05
N PHE A 157 11.39 -5.77 19.02
CA PHE A 157 11.05 -4.42 19.47
C PHE A 157 9.86 -3.84 18.69
N SER A 158 9.91 -3.89 17.35
CA SER A 158 8.85 -3.32 16.51
C SER A 158 7.53 -4.06 16.68
N ASN A 159 7.54 -5.39 16.80
CA ASN A 159 6.32 -6.15 17.02
C ASN A 159 5.74 -5.91 18.43
N GLU A 160 6.56 -5.96 19.48
CA GLU A 160 6.08 -5.64 20.83
C GLU A 160 5.48 -4.23 20.90
N LEU A 161 6.18 -3.23 20.35
CA LEU A 161 5.71 -1.84 20.33
C LEU A 161 4.36 -1.70 19.62
N ASN A 162 4.22 -2.34 18.47
CA ASN A 162 3.02 -2.21 17.65
C ASN A 162 1.85 -3.10 18.13
N ASP A 163 2.12 -4.25 18.77
CA ASP A 163 1.09 -5.17 19.24
C ASP A 163 0.58 -4.82 20.63
N PHE A 164 1.50 -4.42 21.51
CA PHE A 164 1.20 -4.18 22.93
C PHE A 164 1.30 -2.70 23.33
N HIS A 165 1.69 -1.81 22.40
CA HIS A 165 1.88 -0.37 22.64
C HIS A 165 2.96 -0.07 23.69
N SER A 166 3.85 -1.03 23.92
CA SER A 166 4.98 -0.98 24.85
C SER A 166 6.00 -2.04 24.45
N VAL A 167 7.17 -1.99 25.07
CA VAL A 167 8.20 -3.04 24.96
C VAL A 167 8.55 -3.58 26.33
N THR A 168 8.94 -4.86 26.42
CA THR A 168 9.41 -5.46 27.65
C THR A 168 10.78 -4.89 28.06
N ASP A 169 11.10 -4.91 29.36
CA ASP A 169 12.41 -4.48 29.87
C ASP A 169 13.57 -5.25 29.21
N ARG A 170 13.34 -6.52 28.90
CA ARG A 170 14.31 -7.36 28.21
C ARG A 170 14.59 -6.86 26.79
N THR A 171 13.54 -6.58 26.03
CA THR A 171 13.64 -6.09 24.65
C THR A 171 14.25 -4.70 24.62
N TYR A 172 13.82 -3.82 25.55
CA TYR A 172 14.41 -2.50 25.77
C TYR A 172 15.92 -2.60 26.03
N ALA A 173 16.34 -3.42 26.98
CA ALA A 173 17.75 -3.56 27.33
C ALA A 173 18.61 -4.09 26.17
N ARG A 174 18.10 -5.07 25.40
CA ARG A 174 18.78 -5.58 24.17
C ARG A 174 18.95 -4.48 23.12
N MET A 175 17.91 -3.68 22.89
CA MET A 175 17.92 -2.60 21.91
C MET A 175 18.93 -1.51 22.30
N VAL A 176 18.92 -1.06 23.56
CA VAL A 176 19.86 -0.06 24.05
C VAL A 176 21.30 -0.58 24.05
N ALA A 177 21.51 -1.83 24.46
CA ALA A 177 22.84 -2.45 24.42
C ALA A 177 23.43 -2.52 23.01
N LYS A 178 22.58 -2.73 21.99
CA LYS A 178 23.03 -2.88 20.60
C LYS A 178 23.20 -1.54 19.88
N TYR A 179 22.24 -0.62 20.04
CA TYR A 179 22.14 0.58 19.22
C TYR A 179 22.13 1.89 20.02
N GLY A 180 22.24 1.80 21.34
CA GLY A 180 22.14 2.96 22.23
C GLY A 180 20.73 3.54 22.30
N GLU A 181 20.56 4.55 23.16
CA GLU A 181 19.27 5.23 23.30
C GLU A 181 18.87 6.00 22.03
N GLN A 182 19.84 6.57 21.32
CA GLN A 182 19.57 7.24 20.04
C GLN A 182 19.02 6.27 19.02
N GLY A 183 19.66 5.12 18.80
CA GLY A 183 19.18 4.11 17.85
C GLY A 183 17.80 3.56 18.22
N MET A 184 17.54 3.41 19.50
CA MET A 184 16.21 3.03 19.99
C MET A 184 15.16 4.08 19.64
N MET A 185 15.44 5.38 19.86
CA MET A 185 14.51 6.46 19.53
C MET A 185 14.36 6.64 18.02
N ASP A 186 15.41 6.42 17.24
CA ASP A 186 15.33 6.39 15.78
C ASP A 186 14.41 5.25 15.30
N LEU A 187 14.48 4.06 15.92
CA LEU A 187 13.57 2.96 15.63
C LEU A 187 12.12 3.30 15.98
N VAL A 188 11.86 3.95 17.12
CA VAL A 188 10.52 4.46 17.46
C VAL A 188 10.05 5.46 16.40
N GLY A 189 10.93 6.36 15.96
CA GLY A 189 10.67 7.30 14.89
C GLY A 189 10.30 6.61 13.59
N LEU A 190 11.04 5.59 13.17
CA LEU A 190 10.74 4.78 11.97
C LEU A 190 9.35 4.12 12.07
N ASN A 191 9.05 3.46 13.20
CA ASN A 191 7.75 2.82 13.41
C ASN A 191 6.60 3.83 13.34
N GLY A 192 6.71 4.97 14.02
CA GLY A 192 5.68 6.01 14.04
C GLY A 192 5.51 6.70 12.68
N TYR A 193 6.60 7.12 12.08
CA TYR A 193 6.59 7.82 10.80
C TYR A 193 5.99 6.95 9.68
N TYR A 194 6.47 5.73 9.51
CA TYR A 194 5.97 4.86 8.43
C TYR A 194 4.55 4.34 8.70
N SER A 195 4.11 4.28 9.96
CA SER A 195 2.70 4.09 10.27
C SER A 195 1.85 5.27 9.79
N MET A 196 2.27 6.52 10.08
CA MET A 196 1.59 7.71 9.59
C MET A 196 1.55 7.76 8.06
N ILE A 197 2.68 7.51 7.39
CA ILE A 197 2.75 7.48 5.92
C ILE A 197 1.85 6.40 5.34
N SER A 198 1.82 5.21 5.93
CA SER A 198 0.91 4.13 5.52
C SER A 198 -0.55 4.52 5.68
N MET A 199 -0.93 5.19 6.77
CA MET A 199 -2.29 5.74 6.97
C MET A 199 -2.65 6.74 5.87
N VAL A 200 -1.75 7.67 5.55
CA VAL A 200 -1.96 8.68 4.50
C VAL A 200 -2.23 8.03 3.16
N LEU A 201 -1.39 7.08 2.77
CA LEU A 201 -1.51 6.34 1.51
C LEU A 201 -2.78 5.50 1.46
N ASN A 202 -3.15 4.83 2.56
CA ASN A 202 -4.36 4.02 2.66
C ASN A 202 -5.63 4.90 2.60
N VAL A 203 -5.65 6.04 3.28
CA VAL A 203 -6.75 7.01 3.20
C VAL A 203 -6.88 7.59 1.80
N GLY A 204 -5.75 7.94 1.18
CA GLY A 204 -5.68 8.48 -0.18
C GLY A 204 -6.00 7.44 -1.25
N ARG A 205 -5.93 6.14 -0.94
CA ARG A 205 -5.94 5.03 -1.91
C ARG A 205 -4.91 5.24 -3.01
N THR A 206 -3.71 5.69 -2.60
CA THR A 206 -2.65 6.02 -3.54
C THR A 206 -2.22 4.77 -4.30
N SER A 207 -2.34 4.83 -5.61
CA SER A 207 -1.98 3.74 -6.52
C SER A 207 -0.47 3.52 -6.58
N LEU A 208 -0.07 2.30 -6.91
CA LEU A 208 1.31 2.02 -7.30
C LEU A 208 1.66 2.76 -8.60
N PRO A 209 2.94 3.03 -8.86
CA PRO A 209 3.36 3.54 -10.15
C PRO A 209 2.88 2.62 -11.30
N PRO A 210 2.56 3.18 -12.49
CA PRO A 210 2.06 2.40 -13.61
C PRO A 210 2.93 1.17 -13.93
N GLY A 211 2.30 0.06 -14.26
CA GLY A 211 2.98 -1.20 -14.59
C GLY A 211 3.35 -2.08 -13.38
N ASN A 212 3.09 -1.63 -12.17
CA ASN A 212 3.36 -2.41 -10.96
C ASN A 212 2.09 -3.04 -10.39
N THR A 213 2.24 -4.21 -9.77
CA THR A 213 1.15 -4.96 -9.13
C THR A 213 1.36 -5.04 -7.61
N PRO A 214 0.28 -5.08 -6.82
CA PRO A 214 0.37 -5.28 -5.38
C PRO A 214 1.12 -6.58 -5.03
N ALA A 215 2.15 -6.48 -4.21
CA ALA A 215 2.96 -7.63 -3.78
C ALA A 215 2.43 -8.24 -2.46
N LEU A 216 1.88 -7.42 -1.57
CA LEU A 216 1.37 -7.88 -0.29
C LEU A 216 -0.03 -8.46 -0.43
N LYS A 217 -0.21 -9.68 0.06
CA LYS A 217 -1.55 -10.28 0.22
C LYS A 217 -2.19 -9.75 1.51
N PRO A 218 -3.52 -9.53 1.54
CA PRO A 218 -4.22 -9.27 2.79
C PRO A 218 -3.94 -10.36 3.81
N PHE A 219 -3.86 -10.01 5.09
CA PHE A 219 -3.84 -11.04 6.12
C PHE A 219 -5.12 -11.87 6.07
N PRO A 220 -5.06 -13.17 6.37
CA PRO A 220 -6.27 -13.94 6.63
C PRO A 220 -7.08 -13.25 7.73
N LYS A 221 -8.40 -13.12 7.51
CA LYS A 221 -9.34 -12.62 8.51
C LYS A 221 -9.71 -13.72 9.47
#